data_63c38d24d7a5221d83aba49bedf31f96
#
_entry.id   63c38d24d7a5221d83aba49bedf31f96
#
_cell.length_a   1.000
_cell.length_b   1.000
_cell.length_c   1.000
_cell.angle_alpha   90.00
_cell.angle_beta   90.00
_cell.angle_gamma   90.00
#
_symmetry.space_group_name_H-M   'P 1'
#
loop_
_entity.id
_entity.type
_entity.pdbx_description
1 polymer ?
#
loop_
_entity_poly.entity_id
_entity_poly.type
_entity_poly.pdbx_seq_one_letter_code
_entity_poly.pdbx_strand_id
1 'polypeptide(L)'
;MFRRRIKQLLPSVLAYGLATVAVAQETPLPGERAVAITAIANVIAADAKWELVWAGFETADGMVGTADGGVLFAQEQTDSIRKLDVNNKEYVYLKNVAGPGAVSMDAQGRVYSVLRTCTDPGKWHFQSCNELTRVVQLMPEYKVLATNFADGRPLGRLNDLIADGKGGAYFTVGGAYYVSAEGKVRTVEDKNLLSNGIMLSRDGKTLYVTNNTVVIAFDVAKDGSTGNRRDFVTLNGDRGADGMAIDGEGRLYITASTGIHVVSEKGEYLGVIPTKRAPITLAFSGTDKSVLYAGQMGAVGPDGKPWATPEGTRNTAMTVYRIKLLSHGYAGRPK
;
A
#
# COMPACT_ATOMS: atom_id res chain seq x y z
N MET A 1 33.31 84.29 -18.98
CA MET A 1 32.36 83.44 -19.72
C MET A 1 32.77 81.99 -19.48
N PHE A 2 32.23 81.33 -18.42
CA PHE A 2 32.56 79.93 -18.09
C PHE A 2 31.43 79.01 -18.53
N ARG A 3 31.68 78.09 -19.50
CA ARG A 3 30.72 77.06 -19.89
C ARG A 3 30.95 75.83 -19.04
N ARG A 4 30.00 75.48 -18.18
CA ARG A 4 29.92 74.22 -17.46
C ARG A 4 29.44 73.11 -18.40
N ARG A 5 30.22 72.03 -18.54
CA ARG A 5 29.80 70.81 -19.21
C ARG A 5 29.11 69.92 -18.17
N ILE A 6 27.85 69.58 -18.43
CA ILE A 6 27.06 68.59 -17.68
C ILE A 6 27.44 67.22 -18.19
N LYS A 7 27.99 66.34 -17.35
CA LYS A 7 28.15 64.90 -17.63
C LYS A 7 26.85 64.22 -17.33
N GLN A 8 26.20 63.64 -18.35
CA GLN A 8 25.10 62.70 -18.18
C GLN A 8 25.65 61.37 -17.70
N LEU A 9 25.18 60.90 -16.54
CA LEU A 9 25.33 59.53 -16.02
C LEU A 9 24.21 58.67 -16.63
N LEU A 10 24.59 57.64 -17.42
CA LEU A 10 23.70 56.58 -17.87
C LEU A 10 23.51 55.57 -16.71
N PRO A 11 22.30 55.11 -16.40
CA PRO A 11 22.10 54.06 -15.41
C PRO A 11 22.45 52.70 -16.02
N SER A 12 23.34 51.96 -15.35
CA SER A 12 23.66 50.58 -15.65
C SER A 12 22.47 49.69 -15.22
N VAL A 13 21.80 49.10 -16.17
CA VAL A 13 20.78 48.06 -15.92
C VAL A 13 21.50 46.74 -15.64
N LEU A 14 21.55 46.30 -14.42
CA LEU A 14 21.97 44.94 -14.05
C LEU A 14 20.88 43.94 -14.50
N ALA A 15 21.15 43.18 -15.55
CA ALA A 15 20.34 42.04 -15.95
C ALA A 15 20.62 40.87 -14.98
N TYR A 16 19.68 40.57 -14.08
CA TYR A 16 19.70 39.35 -13.33
C TYR A 16 19.32 38.19 -14.26
N GLY A 17 20.31 37.40 -14.68
CA GLY A 17 20.09 36.15 -15.37
C GLY A 17 19.49 35.12 -14.38
N LEU A 18 18.22 34.76 -14.58
CA LEU A 18 17.63 33.59 -13.95
C LEU A 18 18.33 32.35 -14.52
N ALA A 19 19.26 31.78 -13.75
CA ALA A 19 19.81 30.46 -14.04
C ALA A 19 18.71 29.43 -13.75
N THR A 20 18.08 28.91 -14.80
CA THR A 20 17.25 27.71 -14.71
C THR A 20 18.17 26.54 -14.42
N VAL A 21 18.15 26.05 -13.18
CA VAL A 21 18.78 24.78 -12.83
C VAL A 21 17.97 23.69 -13.54
N ALA A 22 18.48 23.15 -14.62
CA ALA A 22 17.94 21.95 -15.24
C ALA A 22 18.12 20.80 -14.24
N VAL A 23 17.04 20.39 -13.60
CA VAL A 23 17.02 19.16 -12.80
C VAL A 23 17.22 18.01 -13.78
N ALA A 24 18.35 17.31 -13.68
CA ALA A 24 18.61 16.13 -14.48
C ALA A 24 17.46 15.12 -14.24
N GLN A 25 16.72 14.82 -15.30
CA GLN A 25 15.65 13.85 -15.25
C GLN A 25 16.29 12.46 -15.13
N GLU A 26 16.04 11.77 -14.02
CA GLU A 26 16.51 10.38 -13.84
C GLU A 26 16.02 9.52 -15.01
N THR A 27 16.93 8.79 -15.66
CA THR A 27 16.54 7.83 -16.70
C THR A 27 15.76 6.67 -16.04
N PRO A 28 14.50 6.43 -16.45
CA PRO A 28 13.73 5.34 -15.90
C PRO A 28 14.41 3.99 -16.11
N LEU A 29 14.34 3.10 -15.12
CA LEU A 29 14.77 1.71 -15.28
C LEU A 29 13.83 0.97 -16.26
N PRO A 30 14.28 -0.15 -16.87
CA PRO A 30 13.43 -0.94 -17.75
C PRO A 30 12.07 -1.27 -17.14
N GLY A 31 10.99 -0.96 -17.87
CA GLY A 31 9.61 -1.14 -17.42
C GLY A 31 9.07 -0.07 -16.47
N GLU A 32 9.84 0.94 -16.13
CA GLU A 32 9.36 2.11 -15.39
C GLU A 32 8.75 3.18 -16.30
N ARG A 33 7.82 3.92 -15.73
CA ARG A 33 7.27 5.15 -16.31
C ARG A 33 8.08 6.36 -15.83
N ALA A 34 8.28 7.34 -16.68
CA ALA A 34 8.67 8.66 -16.21
C ALA A 34 7.51 9.26 -15.41
N VAL A 35 7.80 9.77 -14.22
CA VAL A 35 6.78 10.38 -13.35
C VAL A 35 7.18 11.79 -12.96
N ALA A 36 6.18 12.68 -12.94
CA ALA A 36 6.30 14.01 -12.38
C ALA A 36 5.24 14.19 -11.30
N ILE A 37 5.65 14.59 -10.10
CA ILE A 37 4.73 14.80 -9.00
C ILE A 37 4.05 16.16 -9.18
N THR A 38 2.73 16.15 -9.14
CA THR A 38 1.91 17.37 -8.98
C THR A 38 1.62 17.54 -7.50
N ALA A 39 1.81 18.74 -6.96
CA ALA A 39 1.51 19.01 -5.57
C ALA A 39 0.04 18.76 -5.27
N ILE A 40 -0.23 18.09 -4.15
CA ILE A 40 -1.55 17.96 -3.55
C ILE A 40 -1.46 18.65 -2.19
N ALA A 41 -2.28 19.67 -1.98
CA ALA A 41 -2.22 20.52 -0.77
C ALA A 41 -2.29 19.68 0.52
N ASN A 42 -1.35 19.90 1.45
CA ASN A 42 -1.20 19.19 2.72
C ASN A 42 -0.99 17.65 2.58
N VAL A 43 -0.67 17.17 1.38
CA VAL A 43 -0.39 15.75 1.09
C VAL A 43 1.02 15.56 0.59
N ILE A 44 1.39 16.21 -0.52
CA ILE A 44 2.68 16.03 -1.17
C ILE A 44 3.15 17.30 -1.88
N ALA A 45 4.43 17.62 -1.78
CA ALA A 45 5.06 18.73 -2.51
C ALA A 45 5.41 18.33 -3.94
N ALA A 46 5.48 19.31 -4.87
CA ALA A 46 5.78 19.05 -6.28
C ALA A 46 7.22 18.58 -6.54
N ASP A 47 8.14 18.86 -5.62
CA ASP A 47 9.55 18.46 -5.70
C ASP A 47 9.83 17.09 -5.03
N ALA A 48 8.81 16.44 -4.46
CA ALA A 48 8.93 15.11 -3.88
C ALA A 48 9.37 14.09 -4.94
N LYS A 49 10.20 13.13 -4.54
CA LYS A 49 10.77 12.12 -5.44
C LYS A 49 10.63 10.73 -4.86
N TRP A 50 10.32 9.77 -5.73
CA TRP A 50 10.38 8.36 -5.42
C TRP A 50 11.83 7.89 -5.29
N GLU A 51 12.14 7.21 -4.19
CA GLU A 51 13.40 6.55 -3.92
C GLU A 51 13.21 5.05 -3.94
N LEU A 52 13.99 4.32 -4.76
CA LEU A 52 14.03 2.86 -4.78
C LEU A 52 14.75 2.37 -3.51
N VAL A 53 14.10 1.54 -2.72
CA VAL A 53 14.65 1.04 -1.44
C VAL A 53 14.80 -0.46 -1.39
N TRP A 54 14.09 -1.19 -2.25
CA TRP A 54 14.21 -2.64 -2.38
C TRP A 54 13.73 -3.11 -3.74
N ALA A 55 14.37 -4.15 -4.27
CA ALA A 55 13.91 -4.88 -5.44
C ALA A 55 14.21 -6.37 -5.25
N GLY A 56 13.30 -7.24 -5.64
CA GLY A 56 13.44 -8.67 -5.52
C GLY A 56 12.63 -9.43 -6.55
N PHE A 57 12.97 -10.71 -6.73
CA PHE A 57 12.22 -11.62 -7.59
C PHE A 57 10.89 -12.03 -6.95
N GLU A 58 10.84 -12.07 -5.62
CA GLU A 58 9.68 -12.46 -4.83
C GLU A 58 8.73 -11.27 -4.61
N THR A 59 7.54 -11.56 -4.10
CA THR A 59 6.55 -10.53 -3.75
C THR A 59 7.01 -9.66 -2.57
N ALA A 60 6.56 -8.41 -2.58
CA ALA A 60 6.56 -7.51 -1.43
C ALA A 60 5.14 -6.94 -1.30
N ASP A 61 4.23 -7.73 -0.71
CA ASP A 61 2.80 -7.45 -0.66
C ASP A 61 2.32 -7.16 0.77
N GLY A 62 1.11 -6.62 0.90
CA GLY A 62 0.42 -6.37 2.17
C GLY A 62 1.29 -5.70 3.22
N MET A 63 1.70 -4.46 2.98
CA MET A 63 2.66 -3.73 3.82
C MET A 63 2.04 -3.13 5.07
N VAL A 64 2.86 -3.00 6.13
CA VAL A 64 2.53 -2.26 7.36
C VAL A 64 3.75 -1.56 7.94
N GLY A 65 3.61 -0.28 8.33
CA GLY A 65 4.68 0.47 8.98
C GLY A 65 4.94 0.00 10.40
N THR A 66 6.17 0.14 10.89
CA THR A 66 6.56 -0.23 12.25
C THR A 66 6.91 0.99 13.10
N ALA A 67 6.84 0.85 14.43
CA ALA A 67 7.06 1.95 15.36
C ALA A 67 8.49 2.54 15.30
N ASP A 68 9.47 1.74 14.87
CA ASP A 68 10.86 2.16 14.68
C ASP A 68 11.12 2.82 13.31
N GLY A 69 10.08 3.07 12.53
CA GLY A 69 10.15 3.77 11.24
C GLY A 69 10.45 2.86 10.04
N GLY A 70 10.53 1.55 10.24
CA GLY A 70 10.65 0.55 9.18
C GLY A 70 9.30 0.12 8.61
N VAL A 71 9.30 -0.85 7.68
CA VAL A 71 8.09 -1.43 7.08
C VAL A 71 8.20 -2.95 7.04
N LEU A 72 7.10 -3.63 7.43
CA LEU A 72 6.93 -5.05 7.20
C LEU A 72 6.21 -5.27 5.87
N PHE A 73 6.51 -6.38 5.21
CA PHE A 73 5.77 -6.84 4.03
C PHE A 73 5.71 -8.37 3.98
N ALA A 74 4.65 -8.87 3.41
CA ALA A 74 4.45 -10.30 3.18
C ALA A 74 5.25 -10.74 1.95
N GLN A 75 6.02 -11.81 2.10
CA GLN A 75 6.74 -12.45 1.00
C GLN A 75 6.28 -13.89 0.85
N GLU A 76 5.32 -14.08 -0.04
CA GLU A 76 4.57 -15.32 -0.22
C GLU A 76 5.48 -16.51 -0.57
N GLN A 77 6.46 -16.31 -1.47
CA GLN A 77 7.31 -17.37 -2.02
C GLN A 77 8.39 -17.87 -1.05
N THR A 78 8.68 -17.11 0.00
CA THR A 78 9.72 -17.47 1.00
C THR A 78 9.14 -17.81 2.36
N ASP A 79 7.81 -17.96 2.45
CA ASP A 79 7.12 -18.28 3.71
C ASP A 79 7.55 -17.36 4.86
N SER A 80 7.63 -16.06 4.59
CA SER A 80 8.16 -15.10 5.57
C SER A 80 7.47 -13.75 5.56
N ILE A 81 7.46 -13.09 6.71
CA ILE A 81 7.29 -11.65 6.79
C ILE A 81 8.69 -11.03 6.82
N ARG A 82 8.94 -10.12 5.89
CA ARG A 82 10.20 -9.38 5.76
C ARG A 82 10.08 -8.01 6.40
N LYS A 83 11.21 -7.43 6.75
CA LYS A 83 11.29 -6.04 7.22
C LYS A 83 12.37 -5.28 6.45
N LEU A 84 12.03 -4.07 6.03
CA LEU A 84 13.01 -3.03 5.76
C LEU A 84 13.09 -2.15 7.01
N ASP A 85 14.28 -1.99 7.58
CA ASP A 85 14.48 -1.06 8.69
C ASP A 85 14.51 0.40 8.19
N VAL A 86 14.66 1.35 9.10
CA VAL A 86 14.73 2.78 8.78
C VAL A 86 15.89 3.13 7.81
N ASN A 87 16.92 2.29 7.74
CA ASN A 87 18.06 2.43 6.83
C ASN A 87 17.89 1.61 5.53
N ASN A 88 16.69 1.07 5.29
CA ASN A 88 16.36 0.19 4.15
C ASN A 88 17.13 -1.14 4.14
N LYS A 89 17.68 -1.58 5.28
CA LYS A 89 18.27 -2.90 5.39
C LYS A 89 17.18 -3.94 5.54
N GLU A 90 17.19 -4.93 4.63
CA GLU A 90 16.25 -6.04 4.64
C GLU A 90 16.70 -7.15 5.58
N TYR A 91 15.72 -7.75 6.28
CA TYR A 91 15.89 -9.01 7.02
C TYR A 91 14.57 -9.75 7.21
N VAL A 92 14.64 -11.04 7.54
CA VAL A 92 13.47 -11.84 7.89
C VAL A 92 12.99 -11.42 9.27
N TYR A 93 11.76 -10.90 9.35
CA TYR A 93 11.11 -10.54 10.61
C TYR A 93 10.45 -11.76 11.27
N LEU A 94 9.63 -12.51 10.50
CA LEU A 94 9.06 -13.79 10.90
C LEU A 94 9.31 -14.82 9.79
N LYS A 95 9.73 -16.00 10.18
CA LYS A 95 9.94 -17.16 9.29
C LYS A 95 8.88 -18.23 9.54
N ASN A 96 8.74 -19.17 8.61
CA ASN A 96 7.76 -20.27 8.67
C ASN A 96 6.31 -19.75 8.72
N VAL A 97 6.04 -18.68 7.97
CA VAL A 97 4.70 -18.11 7.79
C VAL A 97 4.21 -18.56 6.42
N ALA A 98 3.44 -19.62 6.36
CA ALA A 98 3.09 -20.34 5.15
C ALA A 98 2.34 -19.48 4.12
N GLY A 99 3.02 -19.04 3.07
CA GLY A 99 2.48 -18.25 1.97
C GLY A 99 1.74 -16.97 2.42
N PRO A 100 2.36 -16.04 3.16
CA PRO A 100 1.66 -14.85 3.62
C PRO A 100 1.30 -13.96 2.43
N GLY A 101 0.04 -13.53 2.35
CA GLY A 101 -0.46 -12.65 1.29
C GLY A 101 -0.51 -11.19 1.69
N ALA A 102 -0.74 -10.94 2.97
CA ALA A 102 -0.76 -9.59 3.53
C ALA A 102 -0.43 -9.62 5.02
N VAL A 103 0.02 -8.50 5.56
CA VAL A 103 0.27 -8.30 6.98
C VAL A 103 -0.45 -7.05 7.48
N SER A 104 -1.00 -7.12 8.68
CA SER A 104 -1.62 -5.98 9.38
C SER A 104 -1.19 -5.99 10.83
N MET A 105 -1.13 -4.81 11.45
CA MET A 105 -0.79 -4.65 12.85
C MET A 105 -1.82 -3.73 13.52
N ASP A 106 -2.24 -4.07 14.72
CA ASP A 106 -3.10 -3.19 15.51
C ASP A 106 -2.31 -2.29 16.47
N ALA A 107 -3.04 -1.40 17.17
CA ALA A 107 -2.45 -0.46 18.12
C ALA A 107 -1.79 -1.14 19.33
N GLN A 108 -2.11 -2.39 19.61
CA GLN A 108 -1.51 -3.21 20.68
C GLN A 108 -0.24 -3.94 20.20
N GLY A 109 0.13 -3.78 18.92
CA GLY A 109 1.29 -4.45 18.33
C GLY A 109 1.04 -5.92 17.96
N ARG A 110 -0.22 -6.38 17.98
CA ARG A 110 -0.56 -7.72 17.48
C ARG A 110 -0.46 -7.74 15.98
N VAL A 111 0.24 -8.75 15.44
CA VAL A 111 0.47 -8.92 14.01
C VAL A 111 -0.46 -9.98 13.46
N TYR A 112 -1.13 -9.68 12.38
CA TYR A 112 -2.09 -10.54 11.68
C TYR A 112 -1.64 -10.78 10.24
N SER A 113 -2.04 -11.91 9.68
CA SER A 113 -1.78 -12.23 8.27
C SER A 113 -2.89 -13.08 7.67
N VAL A 114 -3.02 -13.01 6.35
CA VAL A 114 -3.71 -14.02 5.54
C VAL A 114 -2.67 -14.98 4.99
N LEU A 115 -2.85 -16.28 5.27
CA LEU A 115 -1.96 -17.32 4.79
C LEU A 115 -2.55 -17.98 3.55
N ARG A 116 -1.89 -17.80 2.42
CA ARG A 116 -2.30 -18.35 1.12
C ARG A 116 -1.73 -19.76 0.90
N THR A 117 -1.36 -20.46 1.90
CA THR A 117 -0.62 -21.74 2.05
C THR A 117 -0.41 -22.60 0.80
N CYS A 118 -1.14 -22.36 -0.26
CA CYS A 118 -1.30 -23.15 -1.46
C CYS A 118 -0.67 -22.53 -2.69
N THR A 119 0.23 -21.61 -2.54
CA THR A 119 0.96 -21.11 -3.69
C THR A 119 2.21 -21.95 -3.90
N ASP A 120 2.18 -22.73 -4.96
CA ASP A 120 3.44 -23.13 -5.58
C ASP A 120 4.15 -21.83 -5.99
N PRO A 121 5.31 -21.50 -5.38
CA PRO A 121 5.97 -20.21 -5.60
C PRO A 121 6.09 -19.92 -7.09
N GLY A 122 5.50 -18.82 -7.53
CA GLY A 122 5.53 -18.39 -8.90
C GLY A 122 4.56 -19.08 -9.86
N LYS A 123 3.72 -20.00 -9.46
CA LYS A 123 2.70 -20.61 -10.35
C LYS A 123 1.30 -20.06 -10.12
N TRP A 124 0.53 -19.96 -11.20
CA TRP A 124 -0.87 -19.53 -11.13
C TRP A 124 -1.82 -20.59 -10.54
N HIS A 125 -1.42 -21.85 -10.54
CA HIS A 125 -2.27 -22.98 -10.17
C HIS A 125 -1.98 -23.41 -8.73
N PHE A 126 -2.97 -23.26 -7.88
CA PHE A 126 -2.96 -23.56 -6.44
C PHE A 126 -3.39 -25.01 -6.15
N GLN A 127 -3.26 -25.90 -7.11
CA GLN A 127 -3.89 -27.24 -7.06
C GLN A 127 -3.12 -28.27 -6.26
N SER A 128 -1.91 -27.96 -5.81
CA SER A 128 -1.04 -28.93 -5.13
C SER A 128 -1.00 -28.78 -3.60
N CYS A 129 -1.88 -27.96 -3.05
CA CYS A 129 -1.84 -27.65 -1.64
C CYS A 129 -2.75 -28.55 -0.81
N ASN A 130 -2.18 -29.20 0.17
CA ASN A 130 -2.90 -30.03 1.14
C ASN A 130 -3.29 -29.25 2.42
N GLU A 131 -2.88 -28.00 2.55
CA GLU A 131 -3.17 -27.19 3.71
C GLU A 131 -4.27 -26.17 3.43
N LEU A 132 -5.10 -25.91 4.43
CA LEU A 132 -6.15 -24.88 4.36
C LEU A 132 -5.53 -23.50 4.45
N THR A 133 -6.02 -22.55 3.65
CA THR A 133 -5.74 -21.13 3.81
C THR A 133 -6.30 -20.63 5.14
N ARG A 134 -5.68 -19.60 5.72
CA ARG A 134 -6.00 -19.18 7.09
C ARG A 134 -5.95 -17.66 7.26
N VAL A 135 -6.83 -17.14 8.09
CA VAL A 135 -6.64 -15.83 8.73
C VAL A 135 -6.04 -16.11 10.11
N VAL A 136 -4.91 -15.48 10.40
CA VAL A 136 -4.16 -15.75 11.64
C VAL A 136 -3.74 -14.48 12.37
N GLN A 137 -3.61 -14.55 13.68
CA GLN A 137 -2.72 -13.71 14.46
C GLN A 137 -1.35 -14.40 14.52
N LEU A 138 -0.29 -13.71 14.17
CA LEU A 138 1.09 -14.22 14.19
C LEU A 138 1.81 -13.89 15.49
N MET A 139 1.52 -12.73 16.07
CA MET A 139 2.15 -12.23 17.30
C MET A 139 1.13 -11.57 18.24
N PRO A 140 1.40 -11.56 19.59
CA PRO A 140 2.54 -12.17 20.30
C PRO A 140 2.49 -13.70 20.30
N GLU A 141 1.31 -14.30 20.11
CA GLU A 141 1.10 -15.74 20.07
C GLU A 141 0.41 -16.11 18.76
N TYR A 142 0.85 -17.23 18.17
CA TYR A 142 0.21 -17.74 16.95
C TYR A 142 -1.19 -18.26 17.27
N LYS A 143 -2.19 -17.73 16.57
CA LYS A 143 -3.58 -18.16 16.70
C LYS A 143 -4.26 -18.19 15.34
N VAL A 144 -4.84 -19.34 14.97
CA VAL A 144 -5.72 -19.45 13.80
C VAL A 144 -7.08 -18.84 14.17
N LEU A 145 -7.49 -17.81 13.42
CA LEU A 145 -8.80 -17.17 13.60
C LEU A 145 -9.86 -17.84 12.72
N ALA A 146 -9.53 -18.13 11.45
CA ALA A 146 -10.44 -18.82 10.54
C ALA A 146 -9.71 -19.65 9.49
N THR A 147 -10.34 -20.77 9.09
CA THR A 147 -10.00 -21.61 7.94
C THR A 147 -11.18 -21.77 6.98
N ASN A 148 -12.39 -21.52 7.48
CA ASN A 148 -13.64 -21.76 6.78
C ASN A 148 -14.59 -20.55 6.94
N PHE A 149 -15.48 -20.38 5.98
CA PHE A 149 -16.65 -19.52 6.11
C PHE A 149 -17.64 -20.06 7.13
N ALA A 150 -18.65 -19.25 7.51
CA ALA A 150 -19.69 -19.66 8.46
C ALA A 150 -20.51 -20.88 8.00
N ASP A 151 -20.58 -21.14 6.70
CA ASP A 151 -21.26 -22.31 6.11
C ASP A 151 -20.37 -23.57 6.01
N GLY A 152 -19.14 -23.50 6.52
CA GLY A 152 -18.18 -24.61 6.55
C GLY A 152 -17.31 -24.75 5.29
N ARG A 153 -17.53 -23.97 4.24
CA ARG A 153 -16.68 -23.99 3.04
C ARG A 153 -15.29 -23.41 3.36
N PRO A 154 -14.19 -23.98 2.81
CA PRO A 154 -12.85 -23.42 2.94
C PRO A 154 -12.78 -21.99 2.39
N LEU A 155 -11.93 -21.13 2.98
CA LEU A 155 -11.82 -19.72 2.62
C LEU A 155 -11.31 -19.48 1.19
N GLY A 156 -10.54 -20.39 0.60
CA GLY A 156 -9.93 -20.18 -0.72
C GLY A 156 -8.73 -19.24 -0.66
N ARG A 157 -8.35 -18.65 -1.82
CA ARG A 157 -7.18 -17.76 -1.89
C ARG A 157 -7.51 -16.40 -1.29
N LEU A 158 -7.06 -16.20 -0.08
CA LEU A 158 -7.16 -14.92 0.64
C LEU A 158 -6.33 -13.82 -0.04
N ASN A 159 -6.74 -12.56 0.11
CA ASN A 159 -6.04 -11.43 -0.50
C ASN A 159 -5.48 -10.46 0.56
N ASP A 160 -6.27 -9.58 1.10
CA ASP A 160 -5.83 -8.55 2.07
C ASP A 160 -6.59 -8.67 3.40
N LEU A 161 -6.06 -8.00 4.43
CA LEU A 161 -6.72 -7.92 5.74
C LEU A 161 -6.42 -6.61 6.47
N ILE A 162 -7.31 -6.25 7.40
CA ILE A 162 -7.11 -5.17 8.37
C ILE A 162 -7.56 -5.63 9.76
N ALA A 163 -6.68 -5.51 10.75
CA ALA A 163 -6.99 -5.79 12.15
C ALA A 163 -8.05 -4.82 12.69
N ASP A 164 -9.01 -5.33 13.47
CA ASP A 164 -10.10 -4.54 14.05
C ASP A 164 -9.71 -3.83 15.37
N GLY A 165 -8.52 -4.11 15.91
CA GLY A 165 -8.05 -3.62 17.20
C GLY A 165 -8.65 -4.33 18.41
N LYS A 166 -9.52 -5.33 18.21
CA LYS A 166 -10.23 -6.08 19.26
C LYS A 166 -9.86 -7.57 19.27
N GLY A 167 -8.90 -7.98 18.42
CA GLY A 167 -8.44 -9.37 18.29
C GLY A 167 -9.02 -10.09 17.09
N GLY A 168 -9.89 -9.45 16.32
CA GLY A 168 -10.43 -9.89 15.05
C GLY A 168 -9.81 -9.17 13.86
N ALA A 169 -10.30 -9.49 12.65
CA ALA A 169 -9.87 -8.86 11.41
C ALA A 169 -10.97 -8.88 10.35
N TYR A 170 -10.97 -7.85 9.51
CA TYR A 170 -11.67 -7.88 8.21
C TYR A 170 -10.70 -8.40 7.15
N PHE A 171 -11.18 -9.18 6.20
CA PHE A 171 -10.35 -9.76 5.14
C PHE A 171 -11.11 -9.91 3.82
N THR A 172 -10.38 -10.03 2.72
CA THR A 172 -10.95 -10.18 1.38
C THR A 172 -10.58 -11.53 0.75
N VAL A 173 -11.55 -12.12 0.07
CA VAL A 173 -11.42 -13.34 -0.74
C VAL A 173 -12.57 -13.42 -1.74
N GLY A 174 -12.50 -12.66 -2.86
CA GLY A 174 -13.60 -12.56 -3.81
C GLY A 174 -14.89 -11.94 -3.24
N GLY A 175 -14.82 -11.40 -2.03
CA GLY A 175 -15.81 -10.72 -1.23
C GLY A 175 -15.12 -10.07 -0.05
N ALA A 176 -15.87 -9.54 0.91
CA ALA A 176 -15.35 -9.00 2.16
C ALA A 176 -16.02 -9.70 3.36
N TYR A 177 -15.22 -10.02 4.36
CA TYR A 177 -15.64 -10.82 5.51
C TYR A 177 -15.02 -10.27 6.79
N TYR A 178 -15.58 -10.64 7.91
CA TYR A 178 -15.06 -10.35 9.24
C TYR A 178 -14.87 -11.65 10.04
N VAL A 179 -13.80 -11.76 10.78
CA VAL A 179 -13.59 -12.80 11.78
C VAL A 179 -13.36 -12.18 13.16
N SER A 180 -14.12 -12.59 14.15
CA SER A 180 -13.94 -12.13 15.53
C SER A 180 -12.73 -12.79 16.22
N ALA A 181 -12.35 -12.27 17.39
CA ALA A 181 -11.29 -12.86 18.23
C ALA A 181 -11.59 -14.32 18.63
N GLU A 182 -12.88 -14.71 18.70
CA GLU A 182 -13.35 -16.06 19.03
C GLU A 182 -13.43 -16.97 17.78
N GLY A 183 -13.05 -16.48 16.59
CA GLY A 183 -13.06 -17.26 15.36
C GLY A 183 -14.42 -17.29 14.63
N LYS A 184 -15.37 -16.44 15.03
CA LYS A 184 -16.67 -16.37 14.36
C LYS A 184 -16.57 -15.56 13.07
N VAL A 185 -16.75 -16.22 11.91
CA VAL A 185 -16.75 -15.57 10.60
C VAL A 185 -18.15 -15.04 10.27
N ARG A 186 -18.20 -13.83 9.70
CA ARG A 186 -19.41 -13.17 9.19
C ARG A 186 -19.13 -12.59 7.79
N THR A 187 -20.15 -12.60 6.94
CA THR A 187 -20.09 -11.95 5.62
C THR A 187 -20.34 -10.45 5.80
N VAL A 188 -19.50 -9.64 5.17
CA VAL A 188 -19.72 -8.21 4.91
C VAL A 188 -20.47 -8.06 3.59
N GLU A 189 -19.87 -8.58 2.51
CA GLU A 189 -20.44 -8.63 1.16
C GLU A 189 -19.77 -9.79 0.40
N ASP A 190 -20.53 -10.71 -0.14
CA ASP A 190 -20.02 -11.90 -0.84
C ASP A 190 -20.36 -11.93 -2.35
N LYS A 191 -21.16 -10.96 -2.82
CA LYS A 191 -21.65 -10.93 -4.20
C LYS A 191 -21.19 -9.65 -4.89
N ASN A 192 -20.81 -9.82 -6.17
CA ASN A 192 -20.49 -8.69 -7.05
C ASN A 192 -19.32 -7.80 -6.59
N LEU A 193 -18.40 -8.32 -5.78
CA LEU A 193 -17.16 -7.64 -5.43
C LEU A 193 -15.97 -8.25 -6.17
N LEU A 194 -15.23 -7.39 -6.87
CA LEU A 194 -13.85 -7.64 -7.28
C LEU A 194 -12.93 -7.10 -6.17
N SER A 195 -13.15 -7.60 -4.94
CA SER A 195 -12.49 -7.09 -3.75
C SER A 195 -11.00 -7.42 -3.77
N ASN A 196 -10.19 -6.45 -3.33
CA ASN A 196 -8.76 -6.59 -3.15
C ASN A 196 -8.37 -5.97 -1.79
N GLY A 197 -8.02 -4.69 -1.74
CA GLY A 197 -7.66 -4.00 -0.51
C GLY A 197 -8.84 -3.76 0.44
N ILE A 198 -8.53 -3.70 1.73
CA ILE A 198 -9.50 -3.47 2.80
C ILE A 198 -8.88 -2.55 3.87
N MET A 199 -9.65 -1.56 4.35
CA MET A 199 -9.18 -0.56 5.32
C MET A 199 -10.30 -0.13 6.26
N LEU A 200 -9.96 0.21 7.50
CA LEU A 200 -10.89 0.86 8.44
C LEU A 200 -10.60 2.36 8.54
N SER A 201 -11.64 3.16 8.74
CA SER A 201 -11.52 4.57 9.14
C SER A 201 -10.74 4.70 10.47
N ARG A 202 -10.24 5.90 10.78
CA ARG A 202 -9.48 6.15 12.03
C ARG A 202 -10.23 5.74 13.29
N ASP A 203 -11.52 6.02 13.34
CA ASP A 203 -12.39 5.70 14.47
C ASP A 203 -12.93 4.26 14.44
N GLY A 204 -12.60 3.50 13.39
CA GLY A 204 -13.04 2.12 13.19
C GLY A 204 -14.54 1.95 12.91
N LYS A 205 -15.25 3.03 12.55
CA LYS A 205 -16.70 2.99 12.29
C LYS A 205 -17.07 2.87 10.82
N THR A 206 -16.10 2.98 9.92
CA THR A 206 -16.30 2.76 8.49
C THR A 206 -15.28 1.76 7.99
N LEU A 207 -15.75 0.75 7.25
CA LEU A 207 -14.93 -0.20 6.52
C LEU A 207 -14.94 0.19 5.05
N TYR A 208 -13.75 0.32 4.46
CA TYR A 208 -13.55 0.57 3.04
C TYR A 208 -13.06 -0.71 2.36
N VAL A 209 -13.60 -1.00 1.19
CA VAL A 209 -13.21 -2.16 0.36
C VAL A 209 -13.02 -1.68 -1.07
N THR A 210 -11.87 -1.98 -1.67
CA THR A 210 -11.65 -1.70 -3.08
C THR A 210 -12.43 -2.67 -3.95
N ASN A 211 -13.03 -2.15 -5.03
CA ASN A 211 -13.80 -2.90 -6.01
C ASN A 211 -13.51 -2.38 -7.42
N ASN A 212 -12.34 -2.76 -7.95
CA ASN A 212 -11.83 -2.37 -9.27
C ASN A 212 -11.70 -0.84 -9.45
N THR A 213 -12.76 -0.16 -9.88
CA THR A 213 -12.79 1.30 -10.14
C THR A 213 -13.44 2.11 -9.03
N VAL A 214 -13.96 1.45 -8.01
CA VAL A 214 -14.74 2.07 -6.92
C VAL A 214 -14.21 1.59 -5.59
N VAL A 215 -14.19 2.48 -4.59
CA VAL A 215 -14.09 2.08 -3.18
C VAL A 215 -15.50 2.08 -2.60
N ILE A 216 -15.89 0.97 -2.00
CA ILE A 216 -17.15 0.79 -1.30
C ILE A 216 -16.93 1.03 0.18
N ALA A 217 -17.88 1.66 0.86
CA ALA A 217 -17.87 1.86 2.30
C ALA A 217 -19.07 1.18 2.97
N PHE A 218 -18.82 0.69 4.18
CA PHE A 218 -19.81 0.09 5.08
C PHE A 218 -19.69 0.73 6.44
N ASP A 219 -20.80 0.95 7.13
CA ASP A 219 -20.78 1.32 8.55
C ASP A 219 -20.44 0.07 9.37
N VAL A 220 -19.64 0.27 10.43
CA VAL A 220 -19.17 -0.80 11.33
C VAL A 220 -19.78 -0.62 12.71
N ALA A 221 -20.49 -1.63 13.19
CA ALA A 221 -21.04 -1.69 14.53
C ALA A 221 -20.00 -2.15 15.58
N LYS A 222 -20.32 -1.99 16.86
CA LYS A 222 -19.41 -2.35 17.97
C LYS A 222 -19.01 -3.84 18.00
N ASP A 223 -19.88 -4.71 17.49
CA ASP A 223 -19.65 -6.16 17.42
C ASP A 223 -18.94 -6.61 16.13
N GLY A 224 -18.50 -5.66 15.28
CA GLY A 224 -17.84 -5.93 14.01
C GLY A 224 -18.80 -6.23 12.86
N SER A 225 -20.11 -6.24 13.08
CA SER A 225 -21.08 -6.33 11.98
C SER A 225 -21.10 -5.06 11.14
N THR A 226 -21.50 -5.19 9.87
CA THR A 226 -21.46 -4.08 8.90
C THR A 226 -22.84 -3.86 8.28
N GLY A 227 -23.08 -2.62 7.81
CA GLY A 227 -24.32 -2.23 7.14
C GLY A 227 -24.13 -0.97 6.32
N ASN A 228 -25.24 -0.44 5.77
CA ASN A 228 -25.26 0.83 5.03
C ASN A 228 -24.20 0.90 3.91
N ARG A 229 -24.15 -0.14 3.05
CA ARG A 229 -23.28 -0.18 1.87
C ARG A 229 -23.51 1.03 0.98
N ARG A 230 -22.42 1.67 0.58
CA ARG A 230 -22.44 2.81 -0.35
C ARG A 230 -21.16 2.88 -1.19
N ASP A 231 -21.26 3.40 -2.39
CA ASP A 231 -20.08 3.78 -3.16
C ASP A 231 -19.49 5.02 -2.51
N PHE A 232 -18.21 4.93 -2.11
CA PHE A 232 -17.52 6.02 -1.40
C PHE A 232 -16.84 6.96 -2.38
N VAL A 233 -16.09 6.41 -3.33
CA VAL A 233 -15.42 7.17 -4.38
C VAL A 233 -15.17 6.31 -5.61
N THR A 234 -15.28 6.93 -6.80
CA THR A 234 -14.84 6.35 -8.07
C THR A 234 -13.47 6.92 -8.46
N LEU A 235 -12.56 6.06 -8.92
CA LEU A 235 -11.18 6.43 -9.23
C LEU A 235 -11.05 7.00 -10.66
N ASN A 236 -11.61 8.16 -10.92
CA ASN A 236 -11.40 9.02 -12.11
C ASN A 236 -10.79 8.35 -13.37
N GLY A 237 -11.43 7.26 -13.86
CA GLY A 237 -10.98 6.54 -15.05
C GLY A 237 -9.84 5.53 -14.85
N ASP A 238 -9.28 5.41 -13.66
CA ASP A 238 -8.32 4.35 -13.33
C ASP A 238 -9.03 3.07 -12.86
N ARG A 239 -8.30 1.96 -12.83
CA ARG A 239 -8.80 0.63 -12.49
C ARG A 239 -7.77 -0.18 -11.72
N GLY A 240 -8.22 -1.35 -11.25
CA GLY A 240 -7.35 -2.25 -10.49
C GLY A 240 -7.01 -1.67 -9.13
N ALA A 241 -8.00 -1.06 -8.46
CA ALA A 241 -7.85 -0.62 -7.08
C ALA A 241 -7.46 -1.79 -6.20
N ASP A 242 -6.35 -1.65 -5.48
CA ASP A 242 -5.73 -2.70 -4.68
C ASP A 242 -5.56 -2.22 -3.23
N GLY A 243 -4.37 -2.25 -2.67
CA GLY A 243 -4.11 -1.89 -1.29
C GLY A 243 -4.46 -0.44 -0.94
N MET A 244 -4.75 -0.20 0.33
CA MET A 244 -5.08 1.12 0.87
C MET A 244 -4.27 1.43 2.12
N ALA A 245 -4.04 2.72 2.38
CA ALA A 245 -3.55 3.26 3.65
C ALA A 245 -4.37 4.49 4.06
N ILE A 246 -4.29 4.88 5.33
CA ILE A 246 -5.01 6.04 5.87
C ILE A 246 -4.05 6.96 6.63
N ASP A 247 -4.23 8.27 6.48
CA ASP A 247 -3.44 9.24 7.22
C ASP A 247 -4.14 9.77 8.49
N GLY A 248 -3.44 10.63 9.21
CA GLY A 248 -3.91 11.23 10.46
C GLY A 248 -5.12 12.14 10.29
N GLU A 249 -5.43 12.61 9.08
CA GLU A 249 -6.62 13.41 8.77
C GLU A 249 -7.76 12.57 8.18
N GLY A 250 -7.58 11.25 8.06
CA GLY A 250 -8.58 10.33 7.53
C GLY A 250 -8.62 10.25 6.01
N ARG A 251 -7.65 10.84 5.31
CA ARG A 251 -7.54 10.70 3.85
C ARG A 251 -7.14 9.27 3.50
N LEU A 252 -7.81 8.69 2.52
CA LEU A 252 -7.45 7.40 1.96
C LEU A 252 -6.44 7.56 0.83
N TYR A 253 -5.46 6.69 0.83
CA TYR A 253 -4.46 6.48 -0.22
C TYR A 253 -4.73 5.12 -0.82
N ILE A 254 -5.08 5.08 -2.11
CA ILE A 254 -5.60 3.87 -2.79
C ILE A 254 -4.68 3.58 -3.97
N THR A 255 -4.05 2.42 -4.01
CA THR A 255 -3.26 2.00 -5.17
C THR A 255 -4.20 1.63 -6.33
N ALA A 256 -3.82 2.02 -7.54
CA ALA A 256 -4.45 1.63 -8.78
C ALA A 256 -3.44 1.62 -9.93
N SER A 257 -3.86 1.28 -11.15
CA SER A 257 -2.91 1.02 -12.27
C SER A 257 -1.95 2.16 -12.56
N THR A 258 -2.34 3.42 -12.39
CA THR A 258 -1.51 4.59 -12.74
C THR A 258 -0.74 5.20 -11.58
N GLY A 259 -1.18 4.93 -10.33
CA GLY A 259 -0.58 5.52 -9.15
C GLY A 259 -1.39 5.32 -7.88
N ILE A 260 -1.19 6.22 -6.93
CA ILE A 260 -1.86 6.23 -5.63
C ILE A 260 -2.85 7.38 -5.62
N HIS A 261 -4.13 7.06 -5.64
CA HIS A 261 -5.22 8.03 -5.57
C HIS A 261 -5.40 8.50 -4.13
N VAL A 262 -5.54 9.82 -3.94
CA VAL A 262 -5.74 10.42 -2.63
C VAL A 262 -7.15 11.00 -2.55
N VAL A 263 -7.87 10.62 -1.51
CA VAL A 263 -9.28 10.96 -1.31
C VAL A 263 -9.48 11.47 0.12
N SER A 264 -10.27 12.53 0.29
CA SER A 264 -10.57 13.07 1.62
C SER A 264 -11.39 12.08 2.47
N GLU A 265 -11.47 12.29 3.78
CA GLU A 265 -12.32 11.52 4.70
C GLU A 265 -13.82 11.55 4.28
N LYS A 266 -14.22 12.54 3.47
CA LYS A 266 -15.57 12.69 2.95
C LYS A 266 -15.82 12.10 1.56
N GLY A 267 -14.79 11.48 0.95
CA GLY A 267 -14.88 10.93 -0.40
C GLY A 267 -14.57 11.94 -1.52
N GLU A 268 -14.07 13.14 -1.20
CA GLU A 268 -13.65 14.12 -2.20
C GLU A 268 -12.32 13.70 -2.83
N TYR A 269 -12.25 13.65 -4.14
CA TYR A 269 -11.03 13.31 -4.87
C TYR A 269 -10.03 14.48 -4.81
N LEU A 270 -8.84 14.23 -4.25
CA LEU A 270 -7.81 15.24 -4.06
C LEU A 270 -6.73 15.22 -5.16
N GLY A 271 -6.47 14.05 -5.75
CA GLY A 271 -5.49 13.90 -6.80
C GLY A 271 -4.87 12.50 -6.86
N VAL A 272 -3.83 12.35 -7.66
CA VAL A 272 -3.05 11.13 -7.80
C VAL A 272 -1.56 11.40 -7.60
N ILE A 273 -0.88 10.54 -6.87
CA ILE A 273 0.57 10.47 -6.78
C ILE A 273 1.01 9.42 -7.80
N PRO A 274 1.54 9.82 -8.97
CA PRO A 274 1.94 8.88 -10.00
C PRO A 274 3.11 8.03 -9.51
N THR A 275 3.14 6.75 -9.91
CA THR A 275 4.16 5.78 -9.51
C THR A 275 4.97 5.29 -10.70
N LYS A 276 6.20 4.86 -10.47
CA LYS A 276 7.11 4.38 -11.53
C LYS A 276 6.62 3.09 -12.17
N ARG A 277 5.94 2.23 -11.41
CA ARG A 277 5.30 0.97 -11.86
C ARG A 277 3.91 0.88 -11.26
N ALA A 278 3.10 -0.08 -11.65
CA ALA A 278 1.78 -0.29 -11.05
C ALA A 278 1.90 -0.67 -9.56
N PRO A 279 1.39 0.15 -8.62
CA PRO A 279 1.45 -0.15 -7.21
C PRO A 279 0.32 -1.10 -6.83
N ILE A 280 0.57 -2.04 -5.90
CA ILE A 280 -0.45 -2.95 -5.37
C ILE A 280 -0.63 -2.82 -3.86
N THR A 281 0.38 -2.35 -3.15
CA THR A 281 0.35 -2.21 -1.70
C THR A 281 1.10 -0.97 -1.25
N LEU A 282 0.75 -0.43 -0.09
CA LEU A 282 1.38 0.75 0.48
C LEU A 282 1.26 0.79 2.00
N ALA A 283 2.17 1.51 2.65
CA ALA A 283 2.11 1.78 4.08
C ALA A 283 2.79 3.10 4.43
N PHE A 284 2.22 3.82 5.38
CA PHE A 284 2.90 4.93 6.04
C PHE A 284 3.92 4.42 7.04
N SER A 285 5.14 4.96 6.99
CA SER A 285 6.19 4.71 7.97
C SER A 285 7.14 5.90 8.12
N GLY A 286 8.37 5.65 8.58
CA GLY A 286 9.27 6.69 9.08
C GLY A 286 8.95 7.03 10.54
N THR A 287 9.90 7.63 11.24
CA THR A 287 9.78 7.93 12.68
C THR A 287 8.62 8.89 13.00
N ASP A 288 8.26 9.74 12.05
CA ASP A 288 7.13 10.69 12.11
C ASP A 288 5.94 10.26 11.23
N LYS A 289 5.97 9.05 10.64
CA LYS A 289 4.97 8.53 9.70
C LYS A 289 4.70 9.41 8.47
N SER A 290 5.66 10.21 8.04
CA SER A 290 5.54 11.04 6.84
C SER A 290 6.16 10.42 5.59
N VAL A 291 6.61 9.17 5.67
CA VAL A 291 7.14 8.43 4.53
C VAL A 291 6.11 7.41 4.08
N LEU A 292 5.74 7.47 2.80
CA LEU A 292 4.89 6.47 2.17
C LEU A 292 5.76 5.46 1.43
N TYR A 293 5.66 4.19 1.81
CA TYR A 293 6.24 3.07 1.08
C TYR A 293 5.19 2.49 0.15
N ALA A 294 5.60 2.08 -1.06
CA ALA A 294 4.71 1.46 -2.05
C ALA A 294 5.40 0.27 -2.72
N GLY A 295 4.78 -0.89 -2.64
CA GLY A 295 5.14 -2.09 -3.39
C GLY A 295 4.55 -2.01 -4.79
N GLN A 296 5.42 -2.10 -5.81
CA GLN A 296 5.07 -1.90 -7.22
C GLN A 296 5.48 -3.12 -8.03
N MET A 297 4.67 -3.50 -9.02
CA MET A 297 4.86 -4.70 -9.84
C MET A 297 6.05 -4.59 -10.80
N GLY A 298 6.89 -5.61 -10.79
CA GLY A 298 8.08 -5.72 -11.63
C GLY A 298 9.34 -5.23 -10.93
N ALA A 299 10.48 -5.78 -11.34
CA ALA A 299 11.80 -5.43 -10.87
C ALA A 299 12.85 -5.62 -11.97
N VAL A 300 14.02 -5.06 -11.75
CA VAL A 300 15.19 -5.23 -12.61
C VAL A 300 16.22 -6.04 -11.85
N GLY A 301 16.75 -7.07 -12.50
CA GLY A 301 17.80 -7.92 -11.93
C GLY A 301 19.15 -7.23 -11.85
N PRO A 302 20.15 -7.86 -11.23
CA PRO A 302 21.51 -7.32 -11.12
C PRO A 302 22.20 -7.07 -12.48
N ASP A 303 21.73 -7.74 -13.54
CA ASP A 303 22.21 -7.58 -14.92
C ASP A 303 21.59 -6.37 -15.64
N GLY A 304 20.75 -5.57 -14.96
CA GLY A 304 20.06 -4.41 -15.51
C GLY A 304 18.87 -4.75 -16.41
N LYS A 305 18.44 -6.02 -16.49
CA LYS A 305 17.29 -6.46 -17.29
C LYS A 305 16.07 -6.72 -16.40
N PRO A 306 14.85 -6.57 -16.96
CA PRO A 306 13.65 -7.00 -16.23
C PRO A 306 13.77 -8.48 -15.81
N TRP A 307 13.44 -8.79 -14.55
CA TRP A 307 13.35 -10.17 -14.13
C TRP A 307 12.21 -10.86 -14.87
N ALA A 308 12.57 -11.94 -15.54
CA ALA A 308 11.63 -12.79 -16.26
C ALA A 308 11.41 -14.10 -15.49
N THR A 309 10.18 -14.59 -15.52
CA THR A 309 9.82 -15.89 -14.99
C THR A 309 9.78 -16.94 -16.12
N PRO A 310 10.06 -18.22 -15.85
CA PRO A 310 9.82 -19.29 -16.80
C PRO A 310 8.35 -19.30 -17.28
N GLU A 311 8.12 -19.86 -18.46
CA GLU A 311 6.77 -20.01 -18.99
C GLU A 311 5.85 -20.73 -18.00
N GLY A 312 4.62 -20.27 -17.85
CA GLY A 312 3.62 -20.81 -16.94
C GLY A 312 3.78 -20.39 -15.48
N THR A 313 4.79 -19.58 -15.14
CA THR A 313 4.93 -19.03 -13.79
C THR A 313 4.38 -17.60 -13.70
N ARG A 314 3.90 -17.24 -12.53
CA ARG A 314 3.49 -15.85 -12.24
C ARG A 314 4.74 -14.97 -12.10
N ASN A 315 4.75 -13.81 -12.75
CA ASN A 315 5.77 -12.81 -12.46
C ASN A 315 5.51 -12.24 -11.07
N THR A 316 6.41 -12.54 -10.14
CA THR A 316 6.32 -12.11 -8.74
C THR A 316 7.32 -11.01 -8.42
N ALA A 317 8.24 -10.71 -9.34
CA ALA A 317 9.25 -9.68 -9.13
C ALA A 317 8.60 -8.33 -8.80
N MET A 318 9.07 -7.68 -7.75
CA MET A 318 8.54 -6.42 -7.26
C MET A 318 9.65 -5.46 -6.85
N THR A 319 9.28 -4.18 -6.82
CA THR A 319 10.08 -3.10 -6.25
C THR A 319 9.33 -2.41 -5.13
N VAL A 320 10.07 -1.98 -4.11
CA VAL A 320 9.55 -1.10 -3.07
C VAL A 320 10.20 0.27 -3.26
N TYR A 321 9.35 1.26 -3.44
CA TYR A 321 9.72 2.67 -3.46
C TYR A 321 9.21 3.36 -2.21
N ARG A 322 9.87 4.44 -1.80
CA ARG A 322 9.37 5.36 -0.78
C ARG A 322 9.34 6.78 -1.28
N ILE A 323 8.46 7.60 -0.72
CA ILE A 323 8.35 9.02 -0.99
C ILE A 323 8.01 9.78 0.28
N LYS A 324 8.62 10.95 0.48
CA LYS A 324 8.30 11.84 1.60
C LYS A 324 7.01 12.61 1.30
N LEU A 325 6.10 12.62 2.26
CA LEU A 325 4.84 13.36 2.20
C LEU A 325 4.85 14.54 3.18
N LEU A 326 3.93 15.47 2.97
CA LEU A 326 3.56 16.52 3.93
C LEU A 326 2.56 15.98 4.96
N SER A 327 1.77 14.98 4.57
CA SER A 327 0.85 14.27 5.47
C SER A 327 1.57 13.21 6.29
N HIS A 328 0.92 12.81 7.40
CA HIS A 328 1.44 11.78 8.30
C HIS A 328 0.43 10.65 8.43
N GLY A 329 0.88 9.41 8.36
CA GLY A 329 0.04 8.23 8.54
C GLY A 329 -0.65 8.20 9.90
N TYR A 330 -1.81 7.55 9.96
CA TYR A 330 -2.55 7.41 11.20
C TYR A 330 -1.75 6.59 12.24
N ALA A 331 -1.56 7.17 13.43
CA ALA A 331 -0.75 6.55 14.47
C ALA A 331 -1.46 5.37 15.19
N GLY A 332 -2.79 5.34 15.17
CA GLY A 332 -3.58 4.32 15.88
C GLY A 332 -3.57 2.94 15.23
N ARG A 333 -3.25 2.85 13.93
CA ARG A 333 -3.01 1.61 13.19
C ARG A 333 -1.90 1.87 12.17
N PRO A 334 -0.90 1.00 12.09
CA PRO A 334 0.26 1.24 11.21
C PRO A 334 -0.01 1.08 9.71
N LYS A 335 -1.11 0.44 9.30
CA LYS A 335 -1.44 0.25 7.87
C LYS A 335 -2.08 1.48 7.24
#